data_22db9cb704229798406de391a1cdb760
#
_entry.id   22db9cb704229798406de391a1cdb760
#
_cell.length_a   1.000
_cell.length_b   1.000
_cell.length_c   1.000
_cell.angle_alpha   90.00
_cell.angle_beta   90.00
_cell.angle_gamma   90.00
#
_symmetry.space_group_name_H-M   'P 1'
#
loop_
_entity.id
_entity.type
_entity.pdbx_description
1 polymer ?
#
loop_
_entity_poly.entity_id
_entity_poly.type
_entity_poly.pdbx_seq_one_letter_code
_entity_poly.pdbx_strand_id
1 'polypeptide(L)'
;MRAETPSVLLIYTGGTIGMIENPETGALENFNFDHLLKHVPELKRFNYRISSYQFDPPLDSSDMEPAYWAKLVKIINYNYDYFDGFVILHGTDTMAYTASALSFMLENLSKPVILTGSQLPIGTLRTDGKENLITAIEIAAAKNTDGTASVPEVCIFFENHLMRGNRTTKINAENFNAFRSFNYPPLARVGIHIKYEPNLIRKPDPTKPLKPHYLFDTNVVILTLFPGIQESIVTSLLHVPGLKAVVMKTFGSGNAPQKKWFIRQLKEATDRGIIIVNITQCASGAVEMGRYETGMHLLEAGVISGYDSTPECAITKLMFLLGHGLPNKDIRYKMNSCLIGEITKS
;
A
#
# COMPACT_ATOMS: atom_id res chain seq x y z
N MET A 1 -4.05 -36.29 12.46
CA MET A 1 -4.83 -35.51 11.48
C MET A 1 -3.93 -35.28 10.27
N ARG A 2 -4.36 -35.61 9.05
CA ARG A 2 -3.62 -35.15 7.87
C ARG A 2 -3.74 -33.62 7.85
N ALA A 3 -2.62 -32.92 7.80
CA ALA A 3 -2.63 -31.46 7.60
C ALA A 3 -3.40 -31.17 6.31
N GLU A 4 -4.40 -30.31 6.38
CA GLU A 4 -5.11 -29.89 5.18
C GLU A 4 -4.12 -29.22 4.22
N THR A 5 -4.23 -29.57 2.95
CA THR A 5 -3.40 -28.97 1.89
C THR A 5 -3.66 -27.46 1.83
N PRO A 6 -2.65 -26.60 2.04
CA PRO A 6 -2.84 -25.17 2.01
C PRO A 6 -3.45 -24.70 0.67
N SER A 7 -4.27 -23.66 0.72
CA SER A 7 -4.99 -23.13 -0.43
C SER A 7 -4.74 -21.64 -0.61
N VAL A 8 -4.38 -21.25 -1.84
CA VAL A 8 -4.05 -19.87 -2.19
C VAL A 8 -4.87 -19.41 -3.38
N LEU A 9 -5.50 -18.25 -3.27
CA LEU A 9 -6.14 -17.56 -4.40
C LEU A 9 -5.15 -16.57 -5.01
N LEU A 10 -4.82 -16.79 -6.28
CA LEU A 10 -4.02 -15.87 -7.09
C LEU A 10 -4.96 -14.90 -7.81
N ILE A 11 -4.83 -13.60 -7.56
CA ILE A 11 -5.65 -12.56 -8.18
C ILE A 11 -4.75 -11.76 -9.14
N TYR A 12 -5.01 -11.87 -10.44
CA TYR A 12 -4.29 -11.11 -11.45
C TYR A 12 -5.08 -9.85 -11.81
N THR A 13 -4.54 -8.69 -11.45
CA THR A 13 -5.16 -7.39 -11.80
C THR A 13 -4.66 -6.86 -13.14
N GLY A 14 -3.45 -7.25 -13.54
CA GLY A 14 -2.72 -6.74 -14.70
C GLY A 14 -1.25 -6.51 -14.35
N GLY A 15 -0.58 -5.74 -15.18
CA GLY A 15 0.83 -5.39 -15.01
C GLY A 15 1.80 -6.32 -15.73
N THR A 16 3.06 -5.90 -15.78
CA THR A 16 4.15 -6.50 -16.57
C THR A 16 4.36 -7.98 -16.31
N ILE A 17 4.17 -8.44 -15.07
CA ILE A 17 4.39 -9.84 -14.70
C ILE A 17 3.54 -10.81 -15.54
N GLY A 18 2.33 -10.41 -15.92
CA GLY A 18 1.42 -11.23 -16.73
C GLY A 18 1.46 -10.92 -18.21
N MET A 19 2.40 -10.14 -18.70
CA MET A 19 2.55 -9.86 -20.13
C MET A 19 3.45 -10.89 -20.78
N ILE A 20 3.15 -11.22 -22.03
CA ILE A 20 3.99 -12.09 -22.88
C ILE A 20 4.34 -11.29 -24.13
N GLU A 21 5.60 -11.30 -24.49
CA GLU A 21 6.04 -10.72 -25.75
C GLU A 21 5.61 -11.64 -26.90
N ASN A 22 4.81 -11.11 -27.81
CA ASN A 22 4.45 -11.82 -29.03
C ASN A 22 5.72 -11.98 -29.90
N PRO A 23 6.14 -13.19 -30.21
CA PRO A 23 7.40 -13.42 -30.91
C PRO A 23 7.40 -12.89 -32.36
N GLU A 24 6.24 -12.65 -32.96
CA GLU A 24 6.12 -12.15 -34.32
C GLU A 24 6.06 -10.62 -34.40
N THR A 25 5.44 -9.98 -33.40
CA THR A 25 5.17 -8.53 -33.42
C THR A 25 6.03 -7.75 -32.44
N GLY A 26 6.65 -8.42 -31.44
CA GLY A 26 7.33 -7.79 -30.31
C GLY A 26 6.40 -7.07 -29.35
N ALA A 27 5.09 -7.10 -29.58
CA ALA A 27 4.12 -6.46 -28.70
C ALA A 27 3.86 -7.30 -27.45
N LEU A 28 3.67 -6.62 -26.31
CA LEU A 28 3.26 -7.28 -25.07
C LEU A 28 1.76 -7.59 -25.12
N GLU A 29 1.42 -8.88 -25.02
CA GLU A 29 0.06 -9.38 -25.00
C GLU A 29 -0.40 -9.74 -23.58
N ASN A 30 -1.70 -9.60 -23.35
CA ASN A 30 -2.32 -9.95 -22.09
C ASN A 30 -2.30 -11.48 -21.87
N PHE A 31 -2.09 -11.83 -20.66
CA PHE A 31 -1.82 -13.14 -20.12
C PHE A 31 -3.07 -13.86 -19.59
N ASN A 32 -3.08 -15.19 -19.61
CA ASN A 32 -4.02 -16.00 -18.85
C ASN A 32 -3.28 -16.95 -17.89
N PHE A 33 -4.01 -17.49 -16.90
CA PHE A 33 -3.43 -18.35 -15.87
C PHE A 33 -2.81 -19.65 -16.41
N ASP A 34 -3.33 -20.19 -17.51
CA ASP A 34 -2.79 -21.40 -18.12
C ASP A 34 -1.39 -21.17 -18.71
N HIS A 35 -1.13 -19.94 -19.18
CA HIS A 35 0.21 -19.54 -19.61
C HIS A 35 1.17 -19.39 -18.41
N LEU A 36 0.71 -18.90 -17.26
CA LEU A 36 1.51 -18.83 -16.03
C LEU A 36 2.06 -20.22 -15.67
N LEU A 37 1.20 -21.22 -15.64
CA LEU A 37 1.59 -22.60 -15.33
C LEU A 37 2.57 -23.20 -16.33
N LYS A 38 2.60 -22.70 -17.58
CA LYS A 38 3.58 -23.11 -18.59
C LYS A 38 4.94 -22.47 -18.35
N HIS A 39 4.96 -21.18 -17.96
CA HIS A 39 6.20 -20.44 -17.73
C HIS A 39 6.79 -20.66 -16.33
N VAL A 40 5.98 -21.07 -15.35
CA VAL A 40 6.40 -21.38 -13.98
C VAL A 40 5.96 -22.82 -13.62
N PRO A 41 6.56 -23.85 -14.27
CA PRO A 41 6.21 -25.23 -14.00
C PRO A 41 6.50 -25.67 -12.57
N GLU A 42 7.32 -24.94 -11.83
CA GLU A 42 7.64 -25.14 -10.42
C GLU A 42 6.39 -25.03 -9.52
N LEU A 43 5.39 -24.29 -9.92
CA LEU A 43 4.12 -24.19 -9.18
C LEU A 43 3.45 -25.54 -9.00
N LYS A 44 3.66 -26.49 -9.93
CA LYS A 44 3.17 -27.87 -9.84
C LYS A 44 3.89 -28.71 -8.77
N ARG A 45 5.04 -28.25 -8.27
CA ARG A 45 5.78 -28.93 -7.21
C ARG A 45 5.29 -28.56 -5.82
N PHE A 46 4.56 -27.46 -5.69
CA PHE A 46 3.89 -27.14 -4.45
C PHE A 46 2.79 -28.14 -4.17
N ASN A 47 2.74 -28.64 -2.96
CA ASN A 47 1.59 -29.39 -2.46
C ASN A 47 0.52 -28.40 -1.93
N TYR A 48 0.14 -27.40 -2.78
CA TYR A 48 -0.86 -26.38 -2.49
C TYR A 48 -1.98 -26.44 -3.53
N ARG A 49 -3.19 -26.10 -3.10
CA ARG A 49 -4.29 -25.84 -4.01
C ARG A 49 -4.23 -24.38 -4.44
N ILE A 50 -3.84 -24.12 -5.69
CA ILE A 50 -3.79 -22.79 -6.27
C ILE A 50 -4.99 -22.63 -7.19
N SER A 51 -5.79 -21.59 -6.95
CA SER A 51 -6.86 -21.14 -7.84
C SER A 51 -6.58 -19.71 -8.30
N SER A 52 -7.17 -19.31 -9.42
CA SER A 52 -6.95 -17.98 -9.97
C SER A 52 -8.23 -17.21 -10.21
N TYR A 53 -8.14 -15.90 -10.08
CA TYR A 53 -9.13 -14.93 -10.54
C TYR A 53 -8.40 -13.86 -11.36
N GLN A 54 -8.94 -13.51 -12.51
CA GLN A 54 -8.34 -12.52 -13.41
C GLN A 54 -9.30 -11.35 -13.62
N PHE A 55 -8.77 -10.14 -13.64
CA PHE A 55 -9.51 -8.97 -14.10
C PHE A 55 -9.69 -9.05 -15.61
N ASP A 56 -10.89 -8.72 -16.08
CA ASP A 56 -11.23 -8.66 -17.49
C ASP A 56 -11.88 -7.30 -17.78
N PRO A 57 -11.23 -6.45 -18.60
CA PRO A 57 -9.84 -6.59 -19.07
C PRO A 57 -8.81 -6.43 -17.93
N PRO A 58 -7.57 -6.95 -18.11
CA PRO A 58 -6.46 -6.63 -17.21
C PRO A 58 -6.18 -5.13 -17.19
N LEU A 59 -5.81 -4.62 -16.02
CA LEU A 59 -5.63 -3.19 -15.76
C LEU A 59 -4.15 -2.80 -15.81
N ASP A 60 -3.83 -1.70 -16.50
CA ASP A 60 -2.58 -1.01 -16.22
C ASP A 60 -2.66 -0.37 -14.83
N SER A 61 -1.60 -0.54 -14.02
CA SER A 61 -1.63 -0.01 -12.65
C SER A 61 -1.66 1.52 -12.59
N SER A 62 -1.30 2.22 -13.65
CA SER A 62 -1.46 3.68 -13.77
C SER A 62 -2.94 4.12 -13.78
N ASP A 63 -3.84 3.24 -14.19
CA ASP A 63 -5.29 3.46 -14.20
C ASP A 63 -5.99 2.94 -12.92
N MET A 64 -5.21 2.55 -11.91
CA MET A 64 -5.76 2.08 -10.64
C MET A 64 -6.52 3.19 -9.92
N GLU A 65 -7.74 2.88 -9.48
CA GLU A 65 -8.61 3.79 -8.74
C GLU A 65 -9.36 3.08 -7.59
N PRO A 66 -9.99 3.80 -6.66
CA PRO A 66 -10.68 3.21 -5.50
C PRO A 66 -11.75 2.16 -5.84
N ALA A 67 -12.40 2.25 -6.99
CA ALA A 67 -13.37 1.25 -7.45
C ALA A 67 -12.72 -0.14 -7.62
N TYR A 68 -11.48 -0.19 -8.11
CA TYR A 68 -10.74 -1.45 -8.24
C TYR A 68 -10.26 -1.99 -6.89
N TRP A 69 -9.91 -1.11 -5.93
CA TRP A 69 -9.63 -1.55 -4.56
C TRP A 69 -10.87 -2.19 -3.91
N ALA A 70 -12.03 -1.56 -4.09
CA ALA A 70 -13.30 -2.14 -3.63
C ALA A 70 -13.62 -3.49 -4.31
N LYS A 71 -13.29 -3.65 -5.60
CA LYS A 71 -13.42 -4.92 -6.33
C LYS A 71 -12.50 -5.99 -5.74
N LEU A 72 -11.23 -5.66 -5.45
CA LEU A 72 -10.28 -6.56 -4.79
C LEU A 72 -10.79 -7.03 -3.42
N VAL A 73 -11.28 -6.10 -2.60
CA VAL A 73 -11.85 -6.44 -1.28
C VAL A 73 -13.06 -7.36 -1.41
N LYS A 74 -13.95 -7.12 -2.40
CA LYS A 74 -15.10 -8.02 -2.66
C LYS A 74 -14.64 -9.43 -3.03
N ILE A 75 -13.63 -9.56 -3.89
CA ILE A 75 -13.06 -10.87 -4.29
C ILE A 75 -12.48 -11.58 -3.07
N ILE A 76 -11.66 -10.89 -2.26
CA ILE A 76 -11.05 -11.44 -1.06
C ILE A 76 -12.13 -11.87 -0.06
N ASN A 77 -13.10 -10.99 0.23
CA ASN A 77 -14.16 -11.28 1.19
C ASN A 77 -15.03 -12.47 0.76
N TYR A 78 -15.41 -12.54 -0.51
CA TYR A 78 -16.20 -13.66 -1.04
C TYR A 78 -15.47 -15.00 -0.93
N ASN A 79 -14.14 -15.00 -1.06
CA ASN A 79 -13.31 -16.20 -1.03
C ASN A 79 -12.61 -16.41 0.33
N TYR A 80 -12.91 -15.60 1.34
CA TYR A 80 -12.13 -15.58 2.57
C TYR A 80 -12.12 -16.92 3.30
N ASP A 81 -13.25 -17.61 3.35
CA ASP A 81 -13.38 -18.89 4.05
C ASP A 81 -12.84 -20.09 3.27
N TYR A 82 -12.63 -19.94 1.95
CA TYR A 82 -12.21 -21.02 1.05
C TYR A 82 -10.70 -21.10 0.84
N PHE A 83 -9.96 -20.05 1.16
CA PHE A 83 -8.52 -19.96 0.95
C PHE A 83 -7.78 -19.55 2.23
N ASP A 84 -6.56 -20.09 2.38
CA ASP A 84 -5.66 -19.78 3.49
C ASP A 84 -4.91 -18.46 3.31
N GLY A 85 -4.72 -18.04 2.07
CA GLY A 85 -4.05 -16.78 1.73
C GLY A 85 -4.36 -16.31 0.32
N PHE A 86 -3.98 -15.07 0.05
CA PHE A 86 -4.24 -14.37 -1.22
C PHE A 86 -2.94 -13.79 -1.77
N VAL A 87 -2.70 -13.97 -3.06
CA VAL A 87 -1.60 -13.32 -3.78
C VAL A 87 -2.20 -12.45 -4.87
N ILE A 88 -1.82 -11.17 -4.89
CA ILE A 88 -2.28 -10.21 -5.90
C ILE A 88 -1.11 -9.90 -6.83
N LEU A 89 -1.23 -10.31 -8.10
CA LEU A 89 -0.32 -9.89 -9.16
C LEU A 89 -0.76 -8.52 -9.69
N HIS A 90 0.12 -7.53 -9.53
CA HIS A 90 -0.20 -6.11 -9.71
C HIS A 90 0.93 -5.40 -10.46
N GLY A 91 0.60 -4.42 -11.28
CA GLY A 91 1.60 -3.54 -11.88
C GLY A 91 2.34 -2.72 -10.80
N THR A 92 3.63 -2.48 -10.99
CA THR A 92 4.49 -1.93 -9.93
C THR A 92 4.23 -0.46 -9.60
N ASP A 93 3.66 0.35 -10.51
CA ASP A 93 3.59 1.81 -10.36
C ASP A 93 2.72 2.26 -9.19
N THR A 94 1.58 1.62 -8.98
CA THR A 94 0.65 1.99 -7.90
C THR A 94 0.45 0.88 -6.86
N MET A 95 1.30 -0.16 -6.89
CA MET A 95 1.20 -1.28 -5.94
C MET A 95 1.23 -0.82 -4.48
N ALA A 96 2.07 0.17 -4.14
CA ALA A 96 2.17 0.71 -2.78
C ALA A 96 0.89 1.44 -2.34
N TYR A 97 0.19 2.12 -3.27
CA TYR A 97 -1.13 2.71 -3.00
C TYR A 97 -2.18 1.63 -2.75
N THR A 98 -2.23 0.61 -3.61
CA THR A 98 -3.17 -0.51 -3.47
C THR A 98 -2.93 -1.26 -2.15
N ALA A 99 -1.67 -1.57 -1.82
CA ALA A 99 -1.32 -2.23 -0.56
C ALA A 99 -1.70 -1.40 0.66
N SER A 100 -1.47 -0.08 0.61
CA SER A 100 -1.88 0.84 1.67
C SER A 100 -3.41 0.89 1.82
N ALA A 101 -4.16 1.02 0.72
CA ALA A 101 -5.61 1.05 0.72
C ALA A 101 -6.20 -0.26 1.29
N LEU A 102 -5.77 -1.42 0.78
CA LEU A 102 -6.24 -2.72 1.25
C LEU A 102 -5.94 -2.96 2.73
N SER A 103 -4.83 -2.41 3.24
CA SER A 103 -4.51 -2.48 4.66
C SER A 103 -5.60 -1.87 5.54
N PHE A 104 -6.19 -0.74 5.12
CA PHE A 104 -7.30 -0.10 5.85
C PHE A 104 -8.65 -0.76 5.56
N MET A 105 -8.86 -1.26 4.34
CA MET A 105 -10.14 -1.84 3.91
C MET A 105 -10.43 -3.22 4.48
N LEU A 106 -9.39 -3.98 4.85
CA LEU A 106 -9.50 -5.35 5.39
C LEU A 106 -9.29 -5.31 6.91
N GLU A 107 -10.25 -4.71 7.64
CA GLU A 107 -10.20 -4.62 9.11
C GLU A 107 -10.32 -6.02 9.72
N ASN A 108 -9.49 -6.34 10.72
CA ASN A 108 -9.36 -7.64 11.38
C ASN A 108 -8.88 -8.78 10.45
N LEU A 109 -8.06 -8.46 9.45
CA LEU A 109 -7.47 -9.45 8.56
C LEU A 109 -6.66 -10.47 9.36
N SER A 110 -6.98 -11.77 9.19
CA SER A 110 -6.29 -12.89 9.84
C SER A 110 -5.58 -13.84 8.84
N LYS A 111 -5.61 -13.50 7.56
CA LYS A 111 -4.96 -14.26 6.48
C LYS A 111 -4.00 -13.37 5.68
N PRO A 112 -2.95 -13.93 5.07
CA PRO A 112 -2.03 -13.14 4.26
C PRO A 112 -2.70 -12.59 3.01
N VAL A 113 -2.41 -11.34 2.67
CA VAL A 113 -2.71 -10.72 1.37
C VAL A 113 -1.40 -10.17 0.83
N ILE A 114 -0.76 -10.89 -0.08
CA ILE A 114 0.59 -10.59 -0.56
C ILE A 114 0.49 -9.99 -1.96
N LEU A 115 0.83 -8.72 -2.11
CA LEU A 115 0.98 -8.08 -3.41
C LEU A 115 2.38 -8.34 -3.93
N THR A 116 2.48 -8.68 -5.21
CA THR A 116 3.74 -8.79 -5.93
C THR A 116 3.57 -8.48 -7.41
N GLY A 117 4.66 -8.40 -8.12
CA GLY A 117 4.71 -8.11 -9.54
C GLY A 117 6.12 -8.35 -10.07
N SER A 118 6.43 -7.77 -11.20
CA SER A 118 7.78 -7.82 -11.75
C SER A 118 8.13 -6.58 -12.54
N GLN A 119 9.42 -6.33 -12.70
CA GLN A 119 9.94 -5.30 -13.61
C GLN A 119 10.01 -5.83 -15.05
N LEU A 120 10.16 -7.15 -15.24
CA LEU A 120 10.18 -7.80 -16.55
C LEU A 120 9.05 -8.82 -16.68
N PRO A 121 8.48 -9.02 -17.89
CA PRO A 121 7.50 -10.08 -18.13
C PRO A 121 7.99 -11.45 -17.70
N ILE A 122 7.08 -12.31 -17.22
CA ILE A 122 7.47 -13.62 -16.65
C ILE A 122 8.10 -14.57 -17.66
N GLY A 123 7.82 -14.38 -18.95
CA GLY A 123 8.42 -15.16 -20.05
C GLY A 123 9.80 -14.70 -20.50
N THR A 124 10.31 -13.57 -20.00
CA THR A 124 11.61 -13.01 -20.41
C THR A 124 12.78 -13.69 -19.70
N LEU A 125 13.92 -13.76 -20.40
CA LEU A 125 15.17 -14.17 -19.75
C LEU A 125 15.54 -13.19 -18.63
N ARG A 126 15.99 -13.71 -17.48
CA ARG A 126 16.36 -12.95 -16.29
C ARG A 126 15.19 -12.18 -15.64
N THR A 127 13.95 -12.63 -15.83
CA THR A 127 12.80 -12.03 -15.14
C THR A 127 12.92 -12.21 -13.62
N ASP A 128 12.53 -11.17 -12.88
CA ASP A 128 12.31 -11.20 -11.43
C ASP A 128 10.93 -11.80 -11.06
N GLY A 129 10.02 -11.87 -12.05
CA GLY A 129 8.62 -12.28 -11.83
C GLY A 129 8.44 -13.69 -11.31
N LYS A 130 9.30 -14.61 -11.74
CA LYS A 130 9.20 -16.02 -11.35
C LYS A 130 9.47 -16.23 -9.85
N GLU A 131 10.57 -15.71 -9.36
CA GLU A 131 10.94 -15.82 -7.95
C GLU A 131 9.97 -15.03 -7.07
N ASN A 132 9.56 -13.84 -7.52
CA ASN A 132 8.57 -13.02 -6.81
C ASN A 132 7.24 -13.77 -6.65
N LEU A 133 6.75 -14.43 -7.70
CA LEU A 133 5.51 -15.20 -7.66
C LEU A 133 5.60 -16.43 -6.76
N ILE A 134 6.64 -17.26 -6.97
CA ILE A 134 6.84 -18.50 -6.20
C ILE A 134 6.89 -18.19 -4.71
N THR A 135 7.71 -17.23 -4.34
CA THR A 135 7.89 -16.85 -2.93
C THR A 135 6.64 -16.19 -2.34
N ALA A 136 5.93 -15.35 -3.10
CA ALA A 136 4.67 -14.77 -2.62
C ALA A 136 3.61 -15.86 -2.32
N ILE A 137 3.52 -16.90 -3.14
CA ILE A 137 2.63 -18.05 -2.91
C ILE A 137 3.06 -18.83 -1.66
N GLU A 138 4.36 -19.10 -1.50
CA GLU A 138 4.90 -19.79 -0.32
C GLU A 138 4.57 -19.02 0.97
N ILE A 139 4.77 -17.70 0.99
CA ILE A 139 4.42 -16.84 2.13
C ILE A 139 2.91 -16.83 2.39
N ALA A 140 2.09 -16.77 1.34
CA ALA A 140 0.63 -16.77 1.48
C ALA A 140 0.07 -18.10 2.02
N ALA A 141 0.79 -19.21 1.80
CA ALA A 141 0.44 -20.54 2.30
C ALA A 141 1.02 -20.85 3.68
N ALA A 142 1.97 -20.04 4.17
CA ALA A 142 2.73 -20.34 5.38
C ALA A 142 1.88 -20.24 6.65
N LYS A 143 1.98 -21.26 7.48
CA LYS A 143 1.29 -21.35 8.78
C LYS A 143 2.28 -21.56 9.93
N ASN A 144 1.93 -21.01 11.06
CA ASN A 144 2.60 -21.28 12.33
C ASN A 144 2.26 -22.70 12.83
N THR A 145 2.96 -23.15 13.86
CA THR A 145 2.74 -24.49 14.47
C THR A 145 1.33 -24.67 15.07
N ASP A 146 0.66 -23.57 15.41
CA ASP A 146 -0.72 -23.54 15.91
C ASP A 146 -1.77 -23.49 14.78
N GLY A 147 -1.36 -23.53 13.52
CA GLY A 147 -2.23 -23.47 12.34
C GLY A 147 -2.64 -22.07 11.90
N THR A 148 -2.27 -21.03 12.64
CA THR A 148 -2.53 -19.64 12.23
C THR A 148 -1.61 -19.21 11.08
N ALA A 149 -2.02 -18.21 10.32
CA ALA A 149 -1.19 -17.65 9.27
C ALA A 149 0.10 -17.03 9.82
N SER A 150 1.24 -17.27 9.16
CA SER A 150 2.52 -16.71 9.61
C SER A 150 2.57 -15.18 9.47
N VAL A 151 1.90 -14.60 8.47
CA VAL A 151 1.85 -13.14 8.25
C VAL A 151 0.42 -12.71 7.90
N PRO A 152 -0.46 -12.51 8.88
CA PRO A 152 -1.85 -12.10 8.65
C PRO A 152 -1.97 -10.59 8.39
N GLU A 153 -1.28 -10.11 7.37
CA GLU A 153 -1.23 -8.70 6.99
C GLU A 153 -1.31 -8.51 5.47
N VAL A 154 -1.64 -7.30 5.03
CA VAL A 154 -1.42 -6.87 3.65
C VAL A 154 0.04 -6.49 3.51
N CYS A 155 0.76 -7.19 2.62
CA CYS A 155 2.20 -7.02 2.41
C CYS A 155 2.54 -6.85 0.95
N ILE A 156 3.68 -6.23 0.69
CA ILE A 156 4.36 -6.28 -0.61
C ILE A 156 5.55 -7.22 -0.46
N PHE A 157 5.61 -8.23 -1.30
CA PHE A 157 6.81 -9.04 -1.50
C PHE A 157 7.48 -8.65 -2.81
N PHE A 158 8.73 -8.25 -2.72
CA PHE A 158 9.51 -7.91 -3.91
C PHE A 158 10.99 -8.20 -3.66
N GLU A 159 11.64 -8.81 -4.66
CA GLU A 159 13.01 -9.28 -4.56
C GLU A 159 13.13 -10.29 -3.38
N ASN A 160 13.82 -9.92 -2.30
CA ASN A 160 14.08 -10.79 -1.14
C ASN A 160 13.43 -10.28 0.15
N HIS A 161 12.47 -9.34 0.05
CA HIS A 161 11.92 -8.67 1.22
C HIS A 161 10.39 -8.73 1.24
N LEU A 162 9.84 -9.19 2.37
CA LEU A 162 8.44 -9.03 2.68
C LEU A 162 8.26 -7.76 3.51
N MET A 163 7.58 -6.78 2.95
CA MET A 163 7.38 -5.47 3.55
C MET A 163 5.92 -5.26 3.92
N ARG A 164 5.64 -4.59 5.05
CA ARG A 164 4.27 -4.19 5.38
C ARG A 164 3.74 -3.23 4.31
N GLY A 165 2.57 -3.52 3.75
CA GLY A 165 2.04 -2.82 2.59
C GLY A 165 1.90 -1.31 2.77
N ASN A 166 1.39 -0.86 3.92
CA ASN A 166 1.22 0.55 4.24
C ASN A 166 2.49 1.27 4.76
N ARG A 167 3.64 0.60 4.70
CA ARG A 167 4.96 1.16 5.07
C ARG A 167 5.93 1.19 3.89
N THR A 168 5.45 0.77 2.71
CA THR A 168 6.28 0.54 1.52
C THR A 168 6.02 1.61 0.48
N THR A 169 7.09 1.98 -0.24
CA THR A 169 7.03 2.90 -1.38
C THR A 169 7.86 2.36 -2.54
N LYS A 170 7.49 2.70 -3.78
CA LYS A 170 8.28 2.40 -4.97
C LYS A 170 9.43 3.41 -5.07
N ILE A 171 10.65 2.91 -5.19
CA ILE A 171 11.87 3.73 -5.19
C ILE A 171 12.65 3.68 -6.50
N ASN A 172 12.33 2.75 -7.37
CA ASN A 172 13.08 2.56 -8.60
C ASN A 172 12.16 2.12 -9.75
N ALA A 173 12.39 2.69 -10.93
CA ALA A 173 11.65 2.36 -12.15
C ALA A 173 12.32 1.28 -13.01
N GLU A 174 13.61 1.01 -12.81
CA GLU A 174 14.41 0.15 -13.69
C GLU A 174 14.99 -1.09 -12.99
N ASN A 175 15.40 -0.96 -11.72
CA ASN A 175 16.03 -2.05 -11.00
C ASN A 175 15.03 -3.01 -10.36
N PHE A 176 15.45 -4.23 -10.11
CA PHE A 176 14.63 -5.25 -9.45
C PHE A 176 14.33 -4.90 -7.98
N ASN A 177 15.21 -4.16 -7.29
CA ASN A 177 14.93 -3.61 -5.95
C ASN A 177 14.00 -2.39 -6.01
N ALA A 178 12.82 -2.59 -6.60
CA ALA A 178 11.88 -1.51 -6.92
C ALA A 178 11.16 -0.92 -5.71
N PHE A 179 11.07 -1.65 -4.60
CA PHE A 179 10.31 -1.24 -3.40
C PHE A 179 11.18 -1.20 -2.15
N ARG A 180 10.82 -0.29 -1.22
CA ARG A 180 11.46 -0.20 0.08
C ARG A 180 10.52 0.30 1.17
N SER A 181 10.72 -0.22 2.38
CA SER A 181 10.14 0.29 3.62
C SER A 181 11.26 0.96 4.41
N PHE A 182 11.28 2.30 4.43
CA PHE A 182 12.40 3.06 5.03
C PHE A 182 12.31 3.17 6.55
N ASN A 183 11.09 3.33 7.06
CA ASN A 183 10.84 3.61 8.48
C ASN A 183 10.31 2.38 9.24
N TYR A 184 10.24 1.23 8.60
CA TYR A 184 9.83 -0.01 9.23
C TYR A 184 10.61 -1.20 8.68
N PRO A 185 11.16 -2.08 9.52
CA PRO A 185 11.92 -3.24 9.04
C PRO A 185 11.06 -4.20 8.22
N PRO A 186 11.65 -4.97 7.28
CA PRO A 186 10.94 -6.05 6.60
C PRO A 186 10.38 -7.07 7.58
N LEU A 187 9.19 -7.59 7.31
CA LEU A 187 8.52 -8.64 8.10
C LEU A 187 9.14 -10.03 7.89
N ALA A 188 9.77 -10.21 6.72
CA ALA A 188 10.57 -11.39 6.43
C ALA A 188 11.68 -11.06 5.42
N ARG A 189 12.73 -11.86 5.47
CA ARG A 189 13.82 -11.86 4.48
C ARG A 189 13.94 -13.25 3.88
N VAL A 190 14.11 -13.29 2.55
CA VAL A 190 14.18 -14.53 1.79
C VAL A 190 15.62 -14.78 1.35
N GLY A 191 16.09 -15.96 1.64
CA GLY A 191 17.33 -16.53 1.18
C GLY A 191 17.09 -18.00 0.84
N ILE A 192 17.95 -18.92 1.29
CA ILE A 192 17.66 -20.37 1.20
C ILE A 192 16.38 -20.72 1.99
N HIS A 193 16.13 -20.00 3.07
CA HIS A 193 14.92 -20.11 3.90
C HIS A 193 14.29 -18.73 4.07
N ILE A 194 12.96 -18.71 4.22
CA ILE A 194 12.22 -17.51 4.59
C ILE A 194 12.38 -17.30 6.09
N LYS A 195 13.02 -16.19 6.47
CA LYS A 195 13.20 -15.81 7.89
C LYS A 195 12.19 -14.72 8.24
N TYR A 196 11.18 -15.10 9.00
CA TYR A 196 10.16 -14.18 9.52
C TYR A 196 10.67 -13.44 10.76
N GLU A 197 10.16 -12.22 10.99
CA GLU A 197 10.40 -11.39 12.18
C GLU A 197 9.12 -11.32 13.03
N PRO A 198 8.84 -12.33 13.89
CA PRO A 198 7.55 -12.48 14.57
C PRO A 198 7.16 -11.29 15.45
N ASN A 199 8.15 -10.56 15.97
CA ASN A 199 7.93 -9.38 16.82
C ASN A 199 7.46 -8.16 16.03
N LEU A 200 7.68 -8.13 14.71
CA LEU A 200 7.25 -7.08 13.81
C LEU A 200 5.89 -7.36 13.20
N ILE A 201 5.50 -8.63 13.11
CA ILE A 201 4.24 -9.06 12.49
C ILE A 201 3.09 -8.80 13.45
N ARG A 202 2.01 -8.19 12.94
CA ARG A 202 0.80 -7.93 13.71
C ARG A 202 0.08 -9.26 14.00
N LYS A 203 -0.44 -9.36 15.21
CA LYS A 203 -1.29 -10.49 15.62
C LYS A 203 -2.74 -10.05 15.50
N PRO A 204 -3.56 -10.73 14.68
CA PRO A 204 -4.98 -10.44 14.61
C PRO A 204 -5.67 -10.85 15.93
N ASP A 205 -6.80 -10.20 16.20
CA ASP A 205 -7.69 -10.64 17.27
C ASP A 205 -8.51 -11.84 16.78
N PRO A 206 -8.29 -13.06 17.31
CA PRO A 206 -8.95 -14.26 16.80
C PRO A 206 -10.47 -14.27 17.08
N THR A 207 -10.95 -13.38 17.94
CA THR A 207 -12.37 -13.28 18.28
C THR A 207 -13.16 -12.41 17.30
N LYS A 208 -12.47 -11.67 16.42
CA LYS A 208 -13.09 -10.75 15.48
C LYS A 208 -13.04 -11.27 14.06
N PRO A 209 -14.18 -11.36 13.37
CA PRO A 209 -14.20 -11.71 11.95
C PRO A 209 -13.60 -10.59 11.09
N LEU A 210 -13.21 -10.93 9.87
CA LEU A 210 -12.88 -9.95 8.84
C LEU A 210 -14.05 -8.98 8.67
N LYS A 211 -13.75 -7.67 8.69
CA LYS A 211 -14.72 -6.61 8.41
C LYS A 211 -14.26 -5.81 7.20
N PRO A 212 -14.83 -6.08 6.03
CA PRO A 212 -14.46 -5.40 4.80
C PRO A 212 -15.07 -4.00 4.70
N HIS A 213 -14.29 -3.05 4.17
CA HIS A 213 -14.72 -1.69 3.87
C HIS A 213 -14.55 -1.41 2.38
N TYR A 214 -15.42 -0.57 1.80
CA TYR A 214 -15.48 -0.36 0.36
C TYR A 214 -15.46 1.12 -0.05
N LEU A 215 -15.52 2.04 0.90
CA LEU A 215 -15.75 3.45 0.63
C LEU A 215 -14.47 4.27 0.75
N PHE A 216 -14.27 5.13 -0.23
CA PHE A 216 -13.22 6.15 -0.28
C PHE A 216 -13.82 7.48 -0.73
N ASP A 217 -13.24 8.58 -0.26
CA ASP A 217 -13.51 9.92 -0.79
C ASP A 217 -12.23 10.48 -1.40
N THR A 218 -12.26 10.77 -2.68
CA THR A 218 -11.09 11.19 -3.46
C THR A 218 -10.87 12.71 -3.48
N ASN A 219 -11.65 13.48 -2.71
CA ASN A 219 -11.48 14.93 -2.60
C ASN A 219 -10.24 15.32 -1.76
N VAL A 220 -9.10 14.78 -2.13
CA VAL A 220 -7.78 14.96 -1.48
C VAL A 220 -6.74 15.33 -2.52
N VAL A 221 -5.75 16.13 -2.13
CA VAL A 221 -4.61 16.46 -2.99
C VAL A 221 -3.29 16.27 -2.24
N ILE A 222 -2.20 16.15 -2.99
CA ILE A 222 -0.83 16.21 -2.45
C ILE A 222 -0.23 17.57 -2.84
N LEU A 223 0.18 18.36 -1.84
CA LEU A 223 0.93 19.59 -2.00
C LEU A 223 2.40 19.36 -1.65
N THR A 224 3.26 19.26 -2.66
CA THR A 224 4.71 19.18 -2.45
C THR A 224 5.30 20.58 -2.43
N LEU A 225 5.93 20.97 -1.33
CA LEU A 225 6.59 22.26 -1.21
C LEU A 225 7.95 22.26 -1.93
N PHE A 226 8.29 23.38 -2.53
CA PHE A 226 9.60 23.59 -3.16
C PHE A 226 10.03 25.06 -2.98
N PRO A 227 11.34 25.37 -3.01
CA PRO A 227 11.82 26.73 -2.96
C PRO A 227 11.28 27.56 -4.14
N GLY A 228 10.62 28.69 -3.83
CA GLY A 228 10.00 29.53 -4.87
C GLY A 228 8.52 29.27 -5.13
N ILE A 229 7.88 28.35 -4.41
CA ILE A 229 6.42 28.16 -4.51
C ILE A 229 5.69 29.49 -4.28
N GLN A 230 4.74 29.82 -5.14
CA GLN A 230 4.02 31.09 -5.15
C GLN A 230 2.72 31.01 -4.34
N GLU A 231 2.32 32.15 -3.76
CA GLU A 231 1.07 32.28 -3.02
C GLU A 231 -0.14 31.91 -3.90
N SER A 232 -0.18 32.36 -5.15
CA SER A 232 -1.27 32.08 -6.08
C SER A 232 -1.50 30.59 -6.30
N ILE A 233 -0.45 29.78 -6.39
CA ILE A 233 -0.53 28.32 -6.59
C ILE A 233 -1.14 27.66 -5.35
N VAL A 234 -0.62 28.01 -4.16
CA VAL A 234 -1.14 27.46 -2.90
C VAL A 234 -2.59 27.86 -2.67
N THR A 235 -2.91 29.13 -2.92
CA THR A 235 -4.28 29.65 -2.81
C THR A 235 -5.23 28.89 -3.76
N SER A 236 -4.88 28.77 -5.04
CA SER A 236 -5.71 28.07 -6.01
C SER A 236 -5.95 26.60 -5.60
N LEU A 237 -4.91 25.90 -5.14
CA LEU A 237 -5.04 24.52 -4.70
C LEU A 237 -5.95 24.39 -3.47
N LEU A 238 -5.78 25.26 -2.46
CA LEU A 238 -6.58 25.20 -1.24
C LEU A 238 -8.03 25.68 -1.44
N HIS A 239 -8.36 26.27 -2.61
CA HIS A 239 -9.70 26.70 -2.97
C HIS A 239 -10.35 25.84 -4.06
N VAL A 240 -9.76 24.67 -4.38
CA VAL A 240 -10.42 23.71 -5.29
C VAL A 240 -11.80 23.35 -4.73
N PRO A 241 -12.87 23.49 -5.51
CA PRO A 241 -14.21 23.16 -5.07
C PRO A 241 -14.33 21.70 -4.60
N GLY A 242 -14.90 21.50 -3.43
CA GLY A 242 -15.08 20.18 -2.85
C GLY A 242 -13.85 19.59 -2.16
N LEU A 243 -12.68 20.25 -2.16
CA LEU A 243 -11.50 19.78 -1.47
C LEU A 243 -11.75 19.57 0.04
N LYS A 244 -11.44 18.38 0.54
CA LYS A 244 -11.64 18.01 1.94
C LYS A 244 -10.34 17.85 2.72
N ALA A 245 -9.28 17.40 2.06
CA ALA A 245 -8.00 17.22 2.74
C ALA A 245 -6.78 17.41 1.82
N VAL A 246 -5.64 17.66 2.45
CA VAL A 246 -4.34 17.88 1.81
C VAL A 246 -3.28 17.06 2.52
N VAL A 247 -2.51 16.28 1.77
CA VAL A 247 -1.23 15.74 2.22
C VAL A 247 -0.16 16.74 1.81
N MET A 248 0.40 17.44 2.79
CA MET A 248 1.45 18.45 2.55
C MET A 248 2.83 17.82 2.76
N LYS A 249 3.63 17.74 1.69
CA LYS A 249 5.01 17.25 1.76
C LYS A 249 5.97 18.40 2.02
N THR A 250 6.60 18.40 3.19
CA THR A 250 7.45 19.47 3.68
C THR A 250 8.91 19.04 3.76
N PHE A 251 9.81 19.95 4.17
CA PHE A 251 11.24 19.72 4.20
C PHE A 251 11.69 19.09 5.53
N GLY A 252 12.72 18.25 5.48
CA GLY A 252 13.34 17.66 6.66
C GLY A 252 12.34 17.05 7.64
N SER A 253 12.39 17.42 8.89
CA SER A 253 11.51 16.94 9.97
C SER A 253 10.14 17.65 10.04
N GLY A 254 9.65 18.19 8.94
CA GLY A 254 8.33 18.83 8.88
C GLY A 254 8.37 20.35 8.73
N ASN A 255 9.49 20.92 8.26
CA ASN A 255 9.67 22.35 8.10
C ASN A 255 8.98 22.89 6.82
N ALA A 256 8.38 24.07 6.94
CA ALA A 256 7.72 24.78 5.85
C ALA A 256 8.12 26.27 5.82
N PRO A 257 7.85 27.00 4.71
CA PRO A 257 8.10 28.44 4.66
C PRO A 257 7.40 29.20 5.76
N GLN A 258 8.14 30.12 6.43
CA GLN A 258 7.61 30.97 7.52
C GLN A 258 6.98 32.29 7.02
N LYS A 259 6.65 32.35 5.74
CA LYS A 259 5.99 33.51 5.14
C LYS A 259 4.59 33.67 5.71
N LYS A 260 4.26 34.88 6.16
CA LYS A 260 2.96 35.22 6.79
C LYS A 260 1.77 34.78 5.89
N TRP A 261 1.89 34.98 4.56
CA TRP A 261 0.84 34.58 3.64
C TRP A 261 0.62 33.06 3.66
N PHE A 262 1.71 32.26 3.76
CA PHE A 262 1.62 30.79 3.72
C PHE A 262 0.89 30.25 4.95
N ILE A 263 1.32 30.67 6.16
CA ILE A 263 0.68 30.25 7.41
C ILE A 263 -0.78 30.71 7.45
N ARG A 264 -1.09 31.94 7.00
CA ARG A 264 -2.46 32.44 6.87
C ARG A 264 -3.31 31.56 5.98
N GLN A 265 -2.84 31.19 4.78
CA GLN A 265 -3.57 30.32 3.84
C GLN A 265 -3.87 28.94 4.43
N LEU A 266 -2.92 28.34 5.14
CA LEU A 266 -3.14 27.06 5.83
C LEU A 266 -4.21 27.21 6.93
N LYS A 267 -4.12 28.28 7.73
CA LYS A 267 -5.09 28.56 8.80
C LYS A 267 -6.51 28.75 8.25
N GLU A 268 -6.66 29.58 7.23
CA GLU A 268 -7.94 29.80 6.55
C GLU A 268 -8.52 28.49 5.97
N ALA A 269 -7.68 27.61 5.39
CA ALA A 269 -8.09 26.32 4.88
C ALA A 269 -8.59 25.40 6.01
N THR A 270 -7.84 25.32 7.12
CA THR A 270 -8.24 24.49 8.28
C THR A 270 -9.51 25.02 8.96
N ASP A 271 -9.69 26.35 9.02
CA ASP A 271 -10.91 26.98 9.55
C ASP A 271 -12.14 26.70 8.68
N ARG A 272 -11.95 26.53 7.36
CA ARG A 272 -13.00 26.03 6.45
C ARG A 272 -13.27 24.52 6.60
N GLY A 273 -12.50 23.81 7.43
CA GLY A 273 -12.66 22.38 7.67
C GLY A 273 -11.80 21.47 6.81
N ILE A 274 -10.86 22.02 6.02
CA ILE A 274 -9.92 21.21 5.26
C ILE A 274 -8.89 20.59 6.22
N ILE A 275 -8.70 19.28 6.15
CA ILE A 275 -7.70 18.57 6.95
C ILE A 275 -6.35 18.62 6.24
N ILE A 276 -5.32 19.18 6.88
CA ILE A 276 -3.97 19.24 6.32
C ILE A 276 -3.04 18.35 7.15
N VAL A 277 -2.47 17.34 6.49
CA VAL A 277 -1.54 16.38 7.10
C VAL A 277 -0.13 16.67 6.59
N ASN A 278 0.78 16.94 7.50
CA ASN A 278 2.19 17.20 7.20
C ASN A 278 2.99 15.90 7.19
N ILE A 279 3.63 15.57 6.07
CA ILE A 279 4.59 14.48 5.94
C ILE A 279 5.92 15.02 5.41
N THR A 280 7.01 14.28 5.62
CA THR A 280 8.31 14.67 5.09
C THR A 280 8.47 14.31 3.61
N GLN A 281 9.27 15.09 2.88
CA GLN A 281 9.77 14.73 1.55
C GLN A 281 10.95 13.74 1.61
N CYS A 282 11.57 13.60 2.77
CA CYS A 282 12.65 12.64 2.96
C CYS A 282 12.13 11.21 2.89
N ALA A 283 12.92 10.32 2.31
CA ALA A 283 12.57 8.91 2.20
C ALA A 283 12.48 8.22 3.58
N SER A 284 13.27 8.67 4.56
CA SER A 284 13.27 8.16 5.94
C SER A 284 13.19 9.30 6.93
N GLY A 285 12.73 8.99 8.16
CA GLY A 285 12.53 9.94 9.24
C GLY A 285 11.05 10.29 9.45
N ALA A 286 10.78 11.15 10.39
CA ALA A 286 9.44 11.52 10.83
C ALA A 286 9.25 13.03 10.89
N VAL A 287 8.00 13.46 10.87
CA VAL A 287 7.60 14.84 11.11
C VAL A 287 7.46 15.08 12.61
N GLU A 288 8.27 16.00 13.14
CA GLU A 288 8.32 16.41 14.56
C GLU A 288 7.94 17.89 14.71
N MET A 289 6.67 18.24 14.51
CA MET A 289 6.23 19.65 14.47
C MET A 289 6.38 20.41 15.78
N GLY A 290 6.48 19.76 16.91
CA GLY A 290 6.64 20.42 18.22
C GLY A 290 8.08 20.81 18.59
N ARG A 291 9.07 20.41 17.79
CA ARG A 291 10.50 20.56 18.14
C ARG A 291 11.11 21.91 17.74
N TYR A 292 10.60 22.50 16.66
CA TYR A 292 11.13 23.76 16.10
C TYR A 292 10.03 24.80 15.99
N GLU A 293 10.39 26.09 16.09
CA GLU A 293 9.46 27.21 15.95
C GLU A 293 8.66 27.13 14.64
N THR A 294 9.32 26.74 13.55
CA THR A 294 8.71 26.55 12.24
C THR A 294 7.57 25.52 12.27
N GLY A 295 7.68 24.48 13.06
CA GLY A 295 6.65 23.47 13.26
C GLY A 295 5.51 23.96 14.16
N MET A 296 5.78 24.82 15.12
CA MET A 296 4.77 25.41 16.01
C MET A 296 3.74 26.22 15.22
N HIS A 297 4.18 27.07 14.29
CA HIS A 297 3.26 27.83 13.44
C HIS A 297 2.34 26.95 12.59
N LEU A 298 2.82 25.78 12.15
CA LEU A 298 1.96 24.81 11.45
C LEU A 298 0.91 24.19 12.37
N LEU A 299 1.27 23.87 13.62
CA LEU A 299 0.31 23.38 14.63
C LEU A 299 -0.76 24.44 14.94
N GLU A 300 -0.37 25.71 15.13
CA GLU A 300 -1.27 26.83 15.35
C GLU A 300 -2.20 27.07 14.15
N ALA A 301 -1.71 26.85 12.94
CA ALA A 301 -2.52 26.86 11.71
C ALA A 301 -3.45 25.64 11.59
N GLY A 302 -3.41 24.70 12.55
CA GLY A 302 -4.29 23.55 12.57
C GLY A 302 -3.79 22.38 11.69
N VAL A 303 -2.55 22.39 11.22
CA VAL A 303 -1.95 21.25 10.50
C VAL A 303 -1.66 20.12 11.48
N ILE A 304 -1.82 18.87 11.05
CA ILE A 304 -1.53 17.68 11.86
C ILE A 304 -0.32 16.91 11.33
N SER A 305 0.39 16.22 12.22
CA SER A 305 1.53 15.39 11.84
C SER A 305 1.08 14.09 11.17
N GLY A 306 1.73 13.72 10.07
CA GLY A 306 1.66 12.39 9.48
C GLY A 306 2.76 11.44 10.01
N TYR A 307 3.57 11.91 10.93
CA TYR A 307 4.71 11.15 11.50
C TYR A 307 5.66 10.63 10.42
N ASP A 308 5.94 9.35 10.43
CA ASP A 308 6.81 8.64 9.49
C ASP A 308 6.04 7.93 8.36
N SER A 309 4.81 8.38 8.08
CA SER A 309 3.93 7.83 7.05
C SER A 309 4.52 8.02 5.65
N THR A 310 4.35 7.02 4.79
CA THR A 310 4.63 7.19 3.36
C THR A 310 3.54 8.06 2.71
N PRO A 311 3.83 8.74 1.58
CA PRO A 311 2.81 9.50 0.85
C PRO A 311 1.61 8.65 0.45
N GLU A 312 1.86 7.41 0.00
CA GLU A 312 0.84 6.46 -0.41
C GLU A 312 -0.09 6.10 0.75
N CYS A 313 0.50 5.85 1.92
CA CYS A 313 -0.26 5.56 3.12
C CYS A 313 -1.05 6.77 3.62
N ALA A 314 -0.44 7.95 3.68
CA ALA A 314 -1.10 9.15 4.18
C ALA A 314 -2.34 9.51 3.34
N ILE A 315 -2.22 9.48 2.00
CA ILE A 315 -3.34 9.83 1.12
C ILE A 315 -4.44 8.77 1.16
N THR A 316 -4.11 7.48 1.13
CA THR A 316 -5.11 6.41 1.17
C THR A 316 -5.82 6.36 2.52
N LYS A 317 -5.13 6.62 3.64
CA LYS A 317 -5.74 6.76 4.97
C LYS A 317 -6.74 7.91 5.02
N LEU A 318 -6.38 9.08 4.47
CA LEU A 318 -7.30 10.23 4.38
C LEU A 318 -8.54 9.91 3.55
N MET A 319 -8.35 9.37 2.33
CA MET A 319 -9.45 8.96 1.47
C MET A 319 -10.37 7.96 2.16
N PHE A 320 -9.80 6.98 2.86
CA PHE A 320 -10.53 5.97 3.63
C PHE A 320 -11.36 6.60 4.75
N LEU A 321 -10.76 7.43 5.59
CA LEU A 321 -11.46 8.05 6.73
C LEU A 321 -12.56 9.02 6.27
N LEU A 322 -12.32 9.80 5.22
CA LEU A 322 -13.29 10.70 4.60
C LEU A 322 -14.46 9.93 3.99
N GLY A 323 -14.18 8.81 3.33
CA GLY A 323 -15.21 7.96 2.72
C GLY A 323 -16.20 7.35 3.71
N HIS A 324 -15.81 7.26 4.99
CA HIS A 324 -16.69 6.78 6.07
C HIS A 324 -17.56 7.87 6.70
N GLY A 325 -17.50 9.11 6.19
CA GLY A 325 -18.33 10.21 6.66
C GLY A 325 -18.09 10.60 8.13
N LEU A 326 -16.89 10.35 8.65
CA LEU A 326 -16.55 10.68 10.02
C LEU A 326 -16.46 12.21 10.21
N PRO A 327 -16.82 12.73 11.41
CA PRO A 327 -16.56 14.12 11.74
C PRO A 327 -15.07 14.49 11.65
N ASN A 328 -14.76 15.70 11.21
CA ASN A 328 -13.38 16.17 11.06
C ASN A 328 -12.51 15.93 12.32
N LYS A 329 -13.07 16.13 13.51
CA LYS A 329 -12.39 15.87 14.78
C LYS A 329 -11.90 14.42 14.87
N ASP A 330 -12.74 13.46 14.48
CA ASP A 330 -12.43 12.03 14.55
C ASP A 330 -11.43 11.64 13.46
N ILE A 331 -11.54 12.23 12.26
CA ILE A 331 -10.55 12.02 11.19
C ILE A 331 -9.17 12.51 11.65
N ARG A 332 -9.09 13.72 12.21
CA ARG A 332 -7.84 14.29 12.75
C ARG A 332 -7.24 13.38 13.82
N TYR A 333 -8.05 12.92 14.76
CA TYR A 333 -7.62 11.98 15.80
C TYR A 333 -7.10 10.66 15.19
N LYS A 334 -7.84 10.07 14.26
CA LYS A 334 -7.46 8.81 13.59
C LYS A 334 -6.22 8.97 12.71
N MET A 335 -6.04 10.12 12.03
CA MET A 335 -4.81 10.40 11.27
C MET A 335 -3.58 10.44 12.17
N ASN A 336 -3.72 10.99 13.38
CA ASN A 336 -2.67 11.00 14.40
C ASN A 336 -2.58 9.68 15.19
N SER A 337 -3.39 8.67 14.91
CA SER A 337 -3.37 7.38 15.58
C SER A 337 -2.82 6.29 14.67
N CYS A 338 -2.06 5.36 15.24
CA CYS A 338 -1.67 4.15 14.53
C CYS A 338 -2.86 3.18 14.54
N LEU A 339 -3.47 2.92 13.38
CA LEU A 339 -4.63 2.04 13.23
C LEU A 339 -4.21 0.59 12.96
N ILE A 340 -3.26 0.41 12.06
CA ILE A 340 -2.86 -0.90 11.53
C ILE A 340 -1.34 -1.01 11.30
N GLY A 341 -0.54 -0.28 12.05
CA GLY A 341 0.92 -0.31 11.97
C GLY A 341 1.51 0.61 10.91
N GLU A 342 0.74 1.57 10.41
CA GLU A 342 1.11 2.49 9.33
C GLU A 342 2.01 3.64 9.75
N ILE A 343 2.06 3.96 11.06
CA ILE A 343 2.94 4.98 11.63
C ILE A 343 3.60 4.46 12.90
N THR A 344 4.79 4.98 13.19
CA THR A 344 5.48 4.82 14.48
C THR A 344 5.30 6.12 15.27
N LYS A 345 4.81 6.00 16.49
CA LYS A 345 4.80 7.10 17.46
C LYS A 345 5.98 6.90 18.40
N SER A 346 6.89 7.85 18.40
CA SER A 346 7.94 7.97 19.42
C SER A 346 7.35 8.43 20.75
#